data_9430ebb30635e47469bc2b104e49b7c7
#
_entry.id   9430ebb30635e47469bc2b104e49b7c7
#
_cell.length_a   1.000
_cell.length_b   1.000
_cell.length_c   1.000
_cell.angle_alpha   90.00
_cell.angle_beta   90.00
_cell.angle_gamma   90.00
#
_symmetry.space_group_name_H-M   'P 1'
#
loop_
_entity.id
_entity.type
_entity.pdbx_description
1 polymer ?
#
loop_
_entity_poly.entity_id
_entity_poly.type
_entity_poly.pdbx_seq_one_letter_code
_entity_poly.pdbx_strand_id
1 'polypeptide(L)'
;MIKPSVAGEIFRVILTYGDGMYVKEVTDGKYSGIYIHWKKAYFCNYDDNGKVIDVPETPFLSFLSIDNNFDYKSTYNAPTGDLILFDEFISKFYRPNEFCDFMDLCSTIIRKRKTPIIVMLANTIDPHSTYFKELEISREIKKLKVGEHRSSVTEKGTHIYFEIIGLKQSAIKTQINRLFYGFNNPRLTSITGGEQTWSFDPAPHIVHVEGEEVLDKSIRIDCGDAMLQVEIVSTDDRGVIVNCHECSNKIYDDTIILTNDEIRDLQHIYGLGRGQFFKWLWTLYADNKWYYDTNETASMVKNYIKTYRTLRVL
;
A
#
# COMPACT_ATOMS: atom_id res chain seq x y z
N MET A 1 -5.85 8.99 -6.43
CA MET A 1 -6.72 7.89 -6.91
C MET A 1 -7.19 8.21 -8.31
N ILE A 2 -6.93 7.33 -9.27
CA ILE A 2 -7.30 7.52 -10.68
C ILE A 2 -8.81 7.28 -10.80
N LYS A 3 -9.54 8.19 -11.47
CA LYS A 3 -10.97 7.96 -11.73
C LYS A 3 -11.14 6.70 -12.57
N PRO A 4 -12.16 5.85 -12.32
CA PRO A 4 -12.37 4.61 -13.08
C PRO A 4 -12.40 4.79 -14.61
N SER A 5 -12.87 5.94 -15.08
CA SER A 5 -12.85 6.31 -16.50
C SER A 5 -11.42 6.48 -17.05
N VAL A 6 -10.52 7.06 -16.25
CA VAL A 6 -9.11 7.26 -16.62
C VAL A 6 -8.36 5.93 -16.60
N ALA A 7 -8.60 5.09 -15.57
CA ALA A 7 -8.02 3.74 -15.52
C ALA A 7 -8.44 2.92 -16.75
N GLY A 8 -9.69 3.02 -17.16
CA GLY A 8 -10.20 2.38 -18.38
C GLY A 8 -9.47 2.83 -19.63
N GLU A 9 -9.23 4.11 -19.81
CA GLU A 9 -8.49 4.63 -20.97
C GLU A 9 -7.03 4.17 -20.98
N ILE A 10 -6.34 4.20 -19.85
CA ILE A 10 -4.97 3.67 -19.73
C ILE A 10 -4.95 2.18 -20.09
N PHE A 11 -5.89 1.41 -19.55
CA PHE A 11 -5.99 -0.01 -19.84
C PHE A 11 -6.27 -0.28 -21.33
N ARG A 12 -7.15 0.52 -21.95
CA ARG A 12 -7.40 0.46 -23.39
C ARG A 12 -6.12 0.69 -24.18
N VAL A 13 -5.36 1.73 -23.85
CA VAL A 13 -4.09 2.04 -24.54
C VAL A 13 -3.10 0.89 -24.42
N ILE A 14 -2.94 0.30 -23.25
CA ILE A 14 -2.01 -0.82 -23.04
C ILE A 14 -2.42 -2.03 -23.90
N LEU A 15 -3.69 -2.41 -23.87
CA LEU A 15 -4.17 -3.61 -24.56
C LEU A 15 -4.31 -3.43 -26.07
N THR A 16 -4.43 -2.19 -26.55
CA THR A 16 -4.44 -1.90 -28.00
C THR A 16 -3.06 -1.56 -28.56
N TYR A 17 -2.02 -1.58 -27.72
CA TYR A 17 -0.64 -1.42 -28.16
C TYR A 17 -0.28 -2.48 -29.24
N GLY A 18 0.46 -2.09 -30.27
CA GLY A 18 0.81 -3.01 -31.36
C GLY A 18 -0.37 -3.38 -32.26
N ASP A 19 -1.23 -2.40 -32.62
CA ASP A 19 -2.40 -2.59 -33.50
C ASP A 19 -3.40 -3.64 -32.99
N GLY A 20 -3.56 -3.71 -31.68
CA GLY A 20 -4.47 -4.64 -31.02
C GLY A 20 -3.99 -6.10 -31.02
N MET A 21 -2.69 -6.31 -31.15
CA MET A 21 -2.09 -7.66 -31.20
C MET A 21 -2.51 -8.52 -30.02
N TYR A 22 -2.47 -7.99 -28.79
CA TYR A 22 -2.88 -8.72 -27.59
C TYR A 22 -4.37 -9.06 -27.59
N VAL A 23 -5.23 -8.17 -28.08
CA VAL A 23 -6.66 -8.43 -28.19
C VAL A 23 -6.92 -9.55 -29.19
N LYS A 24 -6.25 -9.54 -30.33
CA LYS A 24 -6.35 -10.60 -31.34
C LYS A 24 -5.88 -11.94 -30.79
N GLU A 25 -4.76 -11.95 -30.05
CA GLU A 25 -4.21 -13.16 -29.44
C GLU A 25 -5.18 -13.79 -28.44
N VAL A 26 -5.69 -13.03 -27.47
CA VAL A 26 -6.59 -13.56 -26.41
C VAL A 26 -8.00 -13.85 -26.91
N THR A 27 -8.37 -13.40 -28.10
CA THR A 27 -9.69 -13.62 -28.68
C THR A 27 -9.66 -14.50 -29.96
N ASP A 28 -8.54 -15.18 -30.19
CA ASP A 28 -8.30 -15.99 -31.40
C ASP A 28 -8.62 -15.23 -32.70
N GLY A 29 -8.26 -13.95 -32.72
CA GLY A 29 -8.46 -13.06 -33.88
C GLY A 29 -9.89 -12.55 -34.05
N LYS A 30 -10.81 -12.86 -33.18
CA LYS A 30 -12.23 -12.47 -33.27
C LYS A 30 -12.43 -10.95 -33.14
N TYR A 31 -11.66 -10.31 -32.26
CA TYR A 31 -11.73 -8.89 -32.01
C TYR A 31 -10.36 -8.23 -32.21
N SER A 32 -10.35 -6.94 -32.53
CA SER A 32 -9.14 -6.16 -32.76
C SER A 32 -8.97 -4.98 -31.79
N GLY A 33 -9.95 -4.69 -30.96
CA GLY A 33 -9.91 -3.53 -30.08
C GLY A 33 -10.74 -3.68 -28.81
N ILE A 34 -10.73 -2.60 -28.02
CA ILE A 34 -11.45 -2.50 -26.77
C ILE A 34 -12.31 -1.24 -26.76
N TYR A 35 -13.57 -1.43 -26.44
CA TYR A 35 -14.54 -0.37 -26.21
C TYR A 35 -14.82 -0.22 -24.72
N ILE A 36 -14.69 0.99 -24.20
CA ILE A 36 -15.00 1.30 -22.80
C ILE A 36 -16.29 2.08 -22.73
N HIS A 37 -17.24 1.52 -22.00
CA HIS A 37 -18.50 2.17 -21.72
C HIS A 37 -18.75 2.19 -20.21
N TRP A 38 -18.84 3.40 -19.63
CA TRP A 38 -18.92 3.62 -18.19
C TRP A 38 -17.71 2.99 -17.44
N LYS A 39 -18.03 2.03 -16.57
CA LYS A 39 -17.03 1.30 -15.76
C LYS A 39 -16.78 -0.12 -16.29
N LYS A 40 -17.02 -0.37 -17.57
CA LYS A 40 -16.92 -1.70 -18.18
C LYS A 40 -16.12 -1.65 -19.47
N ALA A 41 -15.31 -2.69 -19.71
CA ALA A 41 -14.59 -2.87 -20.96
C ALA A 41 -15.14 -4.07 -21.73
N TYR A 42 -15.25 -3.90 -23.04
CA TYR A 42 -15.76 -4.86 -23.99
C TYR A 42 -14.76 -5.06 -25.11
N PHE A 43 -14.63 -6.24 -25.61
CA PHE A 43 -13.96 -6.46 -26.89
C PHE A 43 -14.79 -5.85 -28.00
N CYS A 44 -14.14 -5.38 -29.08
CA CYS A 44 -14.84 -4.82 -30.23
C CYS A 44 -14.01 -4.95 -31.51
N ASN A 45 -14.64 -4.65 -32.64
CA ASN A 45 -13.98 -4.33 -33.88
C ASN A 45 -14.19 -2.86 -34.24
N TYR A 46 -13.43 -2.35 -35.17
CA TYR A 46 -13.58 -1.03 -35.74
C TYR A 46 -13.84 -1.15 -37.24
N ASP A 47 -14.73 -0.32 -37.76
CA ASP A 47 -14.90 -0.18 -39.21
C ASP A 47 -13.77 0.68 -39.82
N ASP A 48 -13.78 0.84 -41.15
CA ASP A 48 -12.76 1.60 -41.90
C ASP A 48 -12.72 3.09 -41.50
N ASN A 49 -13.76 3.61 -40.85
CA ASN A 49 -13.86 4.97 -40.36
C ASN A 49 -13.47 5.09 -38.89
N GLY A 50 -13.02 4.00 -38.23
CA GLY A 50 -12.67 3.96 -36.81
C GLY A 50 -13.87 3.92 -35.89
N LYS A 51 -15.07 3.64 -36.38
CA LYS A 51 -16.26 3.49 -35.54
C LYS A 51 -16.31 2.10 -34.94
N VAL A 52 -16.68 2.03 -33.65
CA VAL A 52 -16.82 0.78 -32.90
C VAL A 52 -17.96 -0.06 -33.47
N ILE A 53 -17.68 -1.31 -33.75
CA ILE A 53 -18.64 -2.33 -34.21
C ILE A 53 -18.42 -3.64 -33.45
N ASP A 54 -19.34 -4.59 -33.58
CA ASP A 54 -19.25 -5.95 -33.05
C ASP A 54 -18.95 -6.02 -31.53
N VAL A 55 -19.65 -5.22 -30.74
CA VAL A 55 -19.51 -5.21 -29.27
C VAL A 55 -20.39 -6.30 -28.67
N PRO A 56 -19.82 -7.27 -27.92
CA PRO A 56 -20.60 -8.28 -27.23
C PRO A 56 -21.41 -7.67 -26.08
N GLU A 57 -22.49 -8.32 -25.69
CA GLU A 57 -23.33 -7.87 -24.55
C GLU A 57 -22.59 -7.96 -23.21
N THR A 58 -21.69 -8.95 -23.06
CA THR A 58 -21.00 -9.21 -21.80
C THR A 58 -19.64 -8.51 -21.78
N PRO A 59 -19.36 -7.68 -20.78
CA PRO A 59 -18.04 -7.09 -20.60
C PRO A 59 -17.04 -8.17 -20.16
N PHE A 60 -15.79 -8.05 -20.60
CA PHE A 60 -14.73 -8.92 -20.11
C PHE A 60 -14.06 -8.34 -18.85
N LEU A 61 -14.22 -7.05 -18.56
CA LEU A 61 -13.64 -6.37 -17.40
C LEU A 61 -14.59 -5.33 -16.83
N SER A 62 -14.59 -5.16 -15.51
CA SER A 62 -15.28 -4.09 -14.81
C SER A 62 -14.30 -3.34 -13.92
N PHE A 63 -14.37 -2.00 -13.95
CA PHE A 63 -13.56 -1.12 -13.10
C PHE A 63 -14.35 -0.74 -11.86
N LEU A 64 -13.80 -1.06 -10.69
CA LEU A 64 -14.40 -0.81 -9.40
C LEU A 64 -13.49 0.11 -8.57
N SER A 65 -14.07 0.84 -7.64
CA SER A 65 -13.33 1.67 -6.69
C SER A 65 -13.67 1.20 -5.28
N ILE A 66 -12.67 1.05 -4.42
CA ILE A 66 -12.88 0.72 -3.01
C ILE A 66 -13.70 1.81 -2.31
N ASP A 67 -13.58 3.09 -2.74
CA ASP A 67 -14.34 4.20 -2.16
C ASP A 67 -15.85 4.06 -2.30
N ASN A 68 -16.31 3.32 -3.28
CA ASN A 68 -17.74 3.15 -3.59
C ASN A 68 -18.23 1.75 -3.21
N ASN A 69 -17.61 1.10 -2.25
CA ASN A 69 -17.93 -0.28 -1.85
C ASN A 69 -19.42 -0.48 -1.53
N PHE A 70 -20.04 0.48 -0.84
CA PHE A 70 -21.47 0.42 -0.49
C PHE A 70 -22.39 0.38 -1.70
N ASP A 71 -22.05 1.09 -2.79
CA ASP A 71 -22.86 1.12 -4.01
C ASP A 71 -22.86 -0.24 -4.73
N TYR A 72 -21.81 -1.02 -4.56
CA TYR A 72 -21.65 -2.31 -5.24
C TYR A 72 -22.33 -3.46 -4.52
N LYS A 73 -22.54 -3.37 -3.20
CA LYS A 73 -23.13 -4.48 -2.40
C LYS A 73 -24.49 -4.95 -2.89
N SER A 74 -25.31 -4.04 -3.38
CA SER A 74 -26.67 -4.32 -3.83
C SER A 74 -26.85 -4.37 -5.34
N THR A 75 -25.95 -3.73 -6.09
CA THR A 75 -26.12 -3.49 -7.53
C THR A 75 -25.16 -4.27 -8.41
N TYR A 76 -24.03 -4.72 -7.85
CA TYR A 76 -23.03 -5.42 -8.64
C TYR A 76 -23.35 -6.91 -8.78
N ASN A 77 -23.59 -7.31 -10.01
CA ASN A 77 -23.70 -8.70 -10.38
C ASN A 77 -22.68 -9.00 -11.49
N ALA A 78 -21.56 -9.62 -11.13
CA ALA A 78 -20.56 -10.09 -12.08
C ALA A 78 -20.73 -11.61 -12.25
N PRO A 79 -21.44 -12.05 -13.27
CA PRO A 79 -21.73 -13.49 -13.44
C PRO A 79 -20.47 -14.32 -13.70
N THR A 80 -19.38 -13.72 -14.16
CA THR A 80 -18.20 -14.42 -14.70
C THR A 80 -16.84 -13.94 -14.18
N GLY A 81 -16.74 -13.01 -13.21
CA GLY A 81 -15.43 -12.50 -12.75
C GLY A 81 -14.70 -13.51 -11.86
N ASP A 82 -13.70 -14.21 -12.35
CA ASP A 82 -12.90 -15.18 -11.59
C ASP A 82 -11.56 -14.61 -11.13
N LEU A 83 -11.19 -13.44 -11.65
CA LEU A 83 -9.96 -12.73 -11.34
C LEU A 83 -10.28 -11.31 -10.84
N ILE A 84 -9.69 -10.94 -9.71
CA ILE A 84 -9.69 -9.57 -9.20
C ILE A 84 -8.27 -9.06 -9.30
N LEU A 85 -8.07 -7.92 -9.99
CA LEU A 85 -6.79 -7.24 -10.07
C LEU A 85 -6.87 -5.96 -9.25
N PHE A 86 -6.03 -5.85 -8.23
CA PHE A 86 -5.89 -4.65 -7.42
C PHE A 86 -4.54 -4.00 -7.69
N ASP A 87 -4.56 -2.92 -8.45
CA ASP A 87 -3.38 -2.19 -8.85
C ASP A 87 -3.03 -1.09 -7.83
N GLU A 88 -1.73 -0.87 -7.59
CA GLU A 88 -1.18 0.11 -6.64
C GLU A 88 -1.73 -0.05 -5.20
N PHE A 89 -1.85 -1.31 -4.72
CA PHE A 89 -2.38 -1.55 -3.38
C PHE A 89 -1.54 -0.93 -2.26
N ILE A 90 -0.24 -0.71 -2.45
CA ILE A 90 0.61 0.07 -1.53
C ILE A 90 0.55 1.53 -1.94
N SER A 91 -0.43 2.25 -1.45
CA SER A 91 -0.62 3.67 -1.73
C SER A 91 0.03 4.56 -0.67
N LYS A 92 0.32 5.83 -1.05
CA LYS A 92 0.78 6.86 -0.08
C LYS A 92 -0.28 7.18 0.99
N PHE A 93 -1.53 6.94 0.68
CA PHE A 93 -2.68 7.30 1.50
C PHE A 93 -3.49 6.03 1.82
N TYR A 94 -3.00 5.25 2.78
CA TYR A 94 -3.79 4.16 3.35
C TYR A 94 -4.94 4.76 4.16
N ARG A 95 -6.16 4.29 3.91
CA ARG A 95 -7.34 4.70 4.68
C ARG A 95 -7.58 3.72 5.84
N PRO A 96 -8.16 4.20 6.95
CA PRO A 96 -8.63 3.28 7.99
C PRO A 96 -9.54 2.22 7.39
N ASN A 97 -9.34 0.97 7.78
CA ASN A 97 -10.09 -0.20 7.31
C ASN A 97 -10.02 -0.47 5.79
N GLU A 98 -9.09 0.14 5.05
CA GLU A 98 -8.99 -0.03 3.60
C GLU A 98 -8.89 -1.51 3.18
N PHE A 99 -8.10 -2.30 3.92
CA PHE A 99 -8.00 -3.74 3.67
C PHE A 99 -9.34 -4.45 3.89
N CYS A 100 -10.05 -4.11 4.97
CA CYS A 100 -11.38 -4.68 5.25
C CYS A 100 -12.39 -4.29 4.17
N ASP A 101 -12.38 -3.03 3.71
CA ASP A 101 -13.24 -2.55 2.62
C ASP A 101 -12.93 -3.27 1.30
N PHE A 102 -11.65 -3.51 1.03
CA PHE A 102 -11.22 -4.28 -0.13
C PHE A 102 -11.68 -5.73 -0.05
N MET A 103 -11.50 -6.40 1.09
CA MET A 103 -11.93 -7.79 1.29
C MET A 103 -13.46 -7.94 1.24
N ASP A 104 -14.19 -6.95 1.72
CA ASP A 104 -15.65 -6.91 1.64
C ASP A 104 -16.13 -6.74 0.19
N LEU A 105 -15.45 -5.88 -0.59
CA LEU A 105 -15.69 -5.77 -2.03
C LEU A 105 -15.38 -7.10 -2.75
N CYS A 106 -14.24 -7.72 -2.44
CA CYS A 106 -13.89 -9.04 -2.98
C CYS A 106 -14.97 -10.08 -2.65
N SER A 107 -15.41 -10.14 -1.40
CA SER A 107 -16.49 -11.03 -0.97
C SER A 107 -17.77 -10.82 -1.77
N THR A 108 -18.11 -9.57 -2.07
CA THR A 108 -19.28 -9.22 -2.89
C THR A 108 -19.13 -9.74 -4.33
N ILE A 109 -17.94 -9.63 -4.92
CA ILE A 109 -17.66 -10.10 -6.29
C ILE A 109 -17.63 -11.63 -6.35
N ILE A 110 -16.99 -12.26 -5.37
CA ILE A 110 -16.69 -13.69 -5.36
C ILE A 110 -17.92 -14.56 -5.05
N ARG A 111 -18.88 -14.07 -4.34
CA ARG A 111 -20.08 -14.68 -3.71
C ARG A 111 -20.38 -16.16 -3.87
N LYS A 112 -20.15 -16.78 -4.99
CA LYS A 112 -20.50 -18.20 -5.23
C LYS A 112 -19.39 -18.98 -5.95
N ARG A 113 -18.18 -18.44 -5.96
CA ARG A 113 -17.07 -19.03 -6.70
C ARG A 113 -16.19 -19.87 -5.80
N LYS A 114 -15.73 -21.00 -6.35
CA LYS A 114 -14.97 -21.98 -5.57
C LYS A 114 -13.48 -21.61 -5.47
N THR A 115 -12.93 -20.96 -6.49
CA THR A 115 -11.49 -20.69 -6.61
C THR A 115 -11.22 -19.31 -7.21
N PRO A 116 -11.59 -18.23 -6.49
CA PRO A 116 -11.27 -16.88 -6.95
C PRO A 116 -9.76 -16.62 -6.85
N ILE A 117 -9.23 -15.86 -7.79
CA ILE A 117 -7.85 -15.39 -7.76
C ILE A 117 -7.86 -13.88 -7.53
N ILE A 118 -7.11 -13.43 -6.53
CA ILE A 118 -6.88 -12.02 -6.28
C ILE A 118 -5.40 -11.73 -6.55
N VAL A 119 -5.13 -10.84 -7.50
CA VAL A 119 -3.79 -10.38 -7.83
C VAL A 119 -3.65 -8.94 -7.34
N MET A 120 -2.66 -8.69 -6.51
CA MET A 120 -2.37 -7.37 -5.96
C MET A 120 -1.01 -6.91 -6.48
N LEU A 121 -0.96 -5.73 -7.10
CA LEU A 121 0.24 -5.16 -7.69
C LEU A 121 0.64 -3.88 -6.99
N ALA A 122 1.94 -3.67 -6.79
CA ALA A 122 2.49 -2.41 -6.27
C ALA A 122 3.86 -2.12 -6.86
N ASN A 123 4.13 -0.85 -7.15
CA ASN A 123 5.41 -0.38 -7.64
C ASN A 123 6.40 -0.04 -6.52
N THR A 124 5.89 0.43 -5.38
CA THR A 124 6.72 0.82 -4.23
C THR A 124 6.55 -0.22 -3.15
N ILE A 125 7.65 -0.76 -2.67
CA ILE A 125 7.64 -1.79 -1.64
C ILE A 125 8.12 -1.17 -0.33
N ASP A 126 7.17 -0.93 0.58
CA ASP A 126 7.43 -0.64 1.98
C ASP A 126 7.11 -1.91 2.79
N PRO A 127 8.11 -2.57 3.40
CA PRO A 127 7.90 -3.82 4.12
C PRO A 127 7.01 -3.68 5.36
N HIS A 128 6.81 -2.44 5.82
CA HIS A 128 5.93 -2.12 6.95
C HIS A 128 4.52 -1.72 6.52
N SER A 129 4.18 -1.92 5.24
CA SER A 129 2.83 -1.64 4.75
C SER A 129 1.79 -2.42 5.56
N THR A 130 0.72 -1.74 5.94
CA THR A 130 -0.42 -2.35 6.64
C THR A 130 -0.99 -3.56 5.90
N TYR A 131 -0.98 -3.56 4.57
CA TYR A 131 -1.42 -4.71 3.79
C TYR A 131 -0.62 -5.98 4.08
N PHE A 132 0.69 -5.89 4.30
CA PHE A 132 1.50 -7.07 4.62
C PHE A 132 1.21 -7.60 6.02
N LYS A 133 0.87 -6.73 6.97
CA LYS A 133 0.40 -7.13 8.30
C LYS A 133 -0.94 -7.87 8.19
N GLU A 134 -1.90 -7.29 7.51
CA GLU A 134 -3.24 -7.88 7.32
C GLU A 134 -3.22 -9.19 6.53
N LEU A 135 -2.27 -9.34 5.61
CA LEU A 135 -2.03 -10.59 4.86
C LEU A 135 -1.18 -11.61 5.64
N GLU A 136 -0.73 -11.31 6.86
CA GLU A 136 0.11 -12.18 7.70
C GLU A 136 1.48 -12.54 7.07
N ILE A 137 2.02 -11.69 6.18
CA ILE A 137 3.27 -11.95 5.44
C ILE A 137 4.41 -10.97 5.76
N SER A 138 4.26 -10.10 6.76
CA SER A 138 5.24 -9.04 7.08
C SER A 138 6.67 -9.57 7.31
N ARG A 139 6.81 -10.71 7.96
CA ARG A 139 8.12 -11.31 8.25
C ARG A 139 8.76 -11.92 7.02
N GLU A 140 7.97 -12.55 6.18
CA GLU A 140 8.39 -13.25 4.99
C GLU A 140 8.80 -12.25 3.89
N ILE A 141 8.01 -11.20 3.70
CA ILE A 141 8.28 -10.18 2.68
C ILE A 141 9.57 -9.42 2.95
N LYS A 142 9.92 -9.15 4.22
CA LYS A 142 11.17 -8.48 4.60
C LYS A 142 12.43 -9.27 4.22
N LYS A 143 12.34 -10.58 4.15
CA LYS A 143 13.45 -11.47 3.80
C LYS A 143 13.57 -11.74 2.31
N LEU A 144 12.60 -11.29 1.52
CA LEU A 144 12.53 -11.56 0.10
C LEU A 144 13.44 -10.59 -0.67
N LYS A 145 14.18 -11.13 -1.63
CA LYS A 145 15.03 -10.36 -2.54
C LYS A 145 14.34 -10.20 -3.90
N VAL A 146 14.82 -9.24 -4.68
CA VAL A 146 14.38 -9.06 -6.06
C VAL A 146 14.58 -10.35 -6.88
N GLY A 147 13.54 -10.79 -7.58
CA GLY A 147 13.51 -12.04 -8.33
C GLY A 147 13.16 -13.28 -7.51
N GLU A 148 12.96 -13.13 -6.20
CA GLU A 148 12.54 -14.24 -5.35
C GLU A 148 11.01 -14.21 -5.15
N HIS A 149 10.47 -15.40 -4.91
CA HIS A 149 9.08 -15.61 -4.56
C HIS A 149 8.94 -16.53 -3.34
N ARG A 150 7.83 -16.43 -2.66
CA ARG A 150 7.45 -17.34 -1.56
C ARG A 150 5.94 -17.56 -1.58
N SER A 151 5.53 -18.62 -0.90
CA SER A 151 4.13 -18.86 -0.57
C SER A 151 3.97 -19.01 0.94
N SER A 152 2.84 -18.54 1.43
CA SER A 152 2.43 -18.67 2.82
C SER A 152 0.99 -19.15 2.88
N VAL A 153 0.60 -19.71 4.01
CA VAL A 153 -0.79 -20.06 4.30
C VAL A 153 -1.16 -19.40 5.61
N THR A 154 -2.21 -18.58 5.60
CA THR A 154 -2.70 -17.93 6.80
C THR A 154 -3.23 -18.95 7.82
N GLU A 155 -3.41 -18.56 9.06
CA GLU A 155 -3.97 -19.43 10.11
C GLU A 155 -5.34 -20.02 9.72
N LYS A 156 -6.10 -19.32 8.88
CA LYS A 156 -7.42 -19.76 8.38
C LYS A 156 -7.39 -20.50 7.05
N GLY A 157 -6.18 -20.81 6.53
CA GLY A 157 -6.00 -21.63 5.34
C GLY A 157 -6.04 -20.89 4.00
N THR A 158 -5.94 -19.56 4.00
CA THR A 158 -5.80 -18.79 2.76
C THR A 158 -4.38 -18.93 2.21
N HIS A 159 -4.25 -19.37 0.96
CA HIS A 159 -2.96 -19.47 0.29
C HIS A 159 -2.57 -18.10 -0.30
N ILE A 160 -1.36 -17.64 0.01
CA ILE A 160 -0.80 -16.38 -0.49
C ILE A 160 0.50 -16.71 -1.20
N TYR A 161 0.59 -16.29 -2.46
CA TYR A 161 1.84 -16.27 -3.22
C TYR A 161 2.29 -14.82 -3.38
N PHE A 162 3.56 -14.55 -3.17
CA PHE A 162 4.11 -13.22 -3.31
C PHE A 162 5.53 -13.26 -3.90
N GLU A 163 5.82 -12.27 -4.73
CA GLU A 163 7.05 -12.16 -5.50
C GLU A 163 7.49 -10.71 -5.60
N ILE A 164 8.80 -10.46 -5.51
CA ILE A 164 9.40 -9.17 -5.84
C ILE A 164 9.97 -9.26 -7.26
N ILE A 165 9.25 -8.70 -8.21
CA ILE A 165 9.63 -8.73 -9.63
C ILE A 165 10.73 -7.71 -9.87
N GLY A 166 11.91 -8.17 -10.33
CA GLY A 166 12.99 -7.31 -10.80
C GLY A 166 12.76 -6.89 -12.26
N LEU A 167 12.90 -5.60 -12.54
CA LEU A 167 12.96 -5.14 -13.91
C LEU A 167 14.28 -5.58 -14.57
N LYS A 168 14.20 -6.21 -15.74
CA LYS A 168 15.41 -6.52 -16.52
C LYS A 168 16.11 -5.22 -16.89
N GLN A 169 17.43 -5.15 -16.72
CA GLN A 169 18.25 -3.98 -17.09
C GLN A 169 18.04 -3.52 -18.55
N SER A 170 17.63 -4.40 -19.44
CA SER A 170 17.29 -4.05 -20.82
C SER A 170 16.07 -3.13 -20.94
N ALA A 171 15.11 -3.23 -20.03
CA ALA A 171 13.95 -2.33 -19.97
C ALA A 171 14.33 -0.94 -19.44
N ILE A 172 15.33 -0.87 -18.54
CA ILE A 172 15.87 0.38 -17.99
C ILE A 172 16.63 1.20 -19.04
N LYS A 173 17.14 0.55 -20.08
CA LYS A 173 17.94 1.18 -21.16
C LYS A 173 17.12 1.77 -22.29
N THR A 174 15.79 1.63 -22.29
CA THR A 174 14.95 2.22 -23.32
C THR A 174 14.90 3.75 -23.22
N GLN A 175 14.68 4.43 -24.33
CA GLN A 175 14.78 5.89 -24.44
C GLN A 175 13.81 6.66 -23.50
N ILE A 176 12.66 6.07 -23.17
CA ILE A 176 11.69 6.58 -22.18
C ILE A 176 12.31 6.59 -20.77
N ASN A 177 13.08 5.57 -20.43
CA ASN A 177 13.73 5.48 -19.14
C ASN A 177 14.84 6.51 -18.96
N ARG A 178 15.53 6.94 -20.01
CA ARG A 178 16.55 8.00 -19.91
C ARG A 178 15.99 9.33 -19.42
N LEU A 179 14.74 9.66 -19.71
CA LEU A 179 14.10 10.89 -19.26
C LEU A 179 13.86 10.89 -17.75
N PHE A 180 13.48 9.74 -17.18
CA PHE A 180 13.24 9.58 -15.74
C PHE A 180 14.49 9.23 -14.95
N TYR A 181 15.43 8.47 -15.52
CA TYR A 181 16.67 8.05 -14.87
C TYR A 181 17.85 8.95 -15.13
N GLY A 182 17.69 9.99 -15.97
CA GLY A 182 18.70 11.02 -16.21
C GLY A 182 18.93 11.96 -15.02
N PHE A 183 18.10 11.86 -13.98
CA PHE A 183 18.20 12.67 -12.77
C PHE A 183 18.71 11.81 -11.61
N ASN A 184 19.70 12.31 -10.90
CA ASN A 184 20.27 11.64 -9.73
C ASN A 184 19.33 11.79 -8.50
N ASN A 185 18.12 11.24 -8.61
CA ASN A 185 17.11 11.28 -7.56
C ASN A 185 16.65 9.85 -7.22
N PRO A 186 17.01 9.33 -6.03
CA PRO A 186 16.64 7.97 -5.60
C PRO A 186 15.14 7.70 -5.62
N ARG A 187 14.30 8.74 -5.42
CA ARG A 187 12.84 8.59 -5.48
C ARG A 187 12.34 8.22 -6.88
N LEU A 188 12.96 8.78 -7.93
CA LEU A 188 12.57 8.43 -9.30
C LEU A 188 12.93 6.97 -9.61
N THR A 189 14.06 6.52 -9.11
CA THR A 189 14.50 5.14 -9.26
C THR A 189 13.56 4.14 -8.55
N SER A 190 13.07 4.49 -7.35
CA SER A 190 12.14 3.63 -6.61
C SER A 190 10.74 3.57 -7.24
N ILE A 191 10.25 4.67 -7.81
CA ILE A 191 8.93 4.73 -8.48
C ILE A 191 8.90 3.82 -9.71
N THR A 192 10.03 3.64 -10.36
CA THR A 192 10.13 2.89 -11.63
C THR A 192 10.65 1.47 -11.46
N GLY A 193 10.79 0.97 -10.22
CA GLY A 193 11.21 -0.40 -9.95
C GLY A 193 12.71 -0.63 -10.16
N GLY A 194 13.56 0.33 -9.76
CA GLY A 194 15.01 0.18 -9.76
C GLY A 194 15.52 -0.97 -8.88
N GLU A 195 16.84 -1.18 -8.85
CA GLU A 195 17.49 -2.31 -8.19
C GLU A 195 17.28 -2.42 -6.66
N GLN A 196 16.66 -1.42 -6.01
CA GLN A 196 16.44 -1.41 -4.57
C GLN A 196 15.16 -2.16 -4.19
N THR A 197 15.33 -3.17 -3.38
CA THR A 197 14.24 -4.00 -2.84
C THR A 197 13.31 -3.21 -1.92
N TRP A 198 13.86 -2.30 -1.11
CA TRP A 198 13.12 -1.50 -0.14
C TRP A 198 13.44 -0.02 -0.31
N SER A 199 12.41 0.81 -0.36
CA SER A 199 12.55 2.25 -0.52
C SER A 199 11.76 2.97 0.56
N PHE A 200 12.48 3.53 1.51
CA PHE A 200 11.89 4.38 2.54
C PHE A 200 11.96 5.86 2.13
N ASP A 201 10.90 6.60 2.42
CA ASP A 201 10.94 8.06 2.27
C ASP A 201 12.01 8.63 3.22
N PRO A 202 12.83 9.59 2.77
CA PRO A 202 13.75 10.29 3.67
C PRO A 202 13.02 10.93 4.85
N ALA A 203 13.56 10.76 6.03
CA ALA A 203 13.06 11.33 7.26
C ALA A 203 14.16 12.11 8.00
N PRO A 204 13.80 13.05 8.88
CA PRO A 204 14.80 13.74 9.71
C PRO A 204 15.55 12.73 10.59
N HIS A 205 16.89 12.75 10.50
CA HIS A 205 17.74 11.84 11.27
C HIS A 205 18.41 12.55 12.41
N ILE A 206 18.37 11.92 13.59
CA ILE A 206 19.28 12.21 14.71
C ILE A 206 19.66 10.86 15.33
N VAL A 207 20.95 10.54 15.33
CA VAL A 207 21.46 9.30 15.89
C VAL A 207 21.57 9.37 17.42
N HIS A 208 21.83 10.55 17.95
CA HIS A 208 21.91 10.80 19.37
C HIS A 208 21.43 12.21 19.68
N VAL A 209 20.60 12.35 20.69
CA VAL A 209 20.04 13.64 21.13
C VAL A 209 20.62 13.98 22.50
N GLU A 210 21.37 15.08 22.57
CA GLU A 210 21.76 15.66 23.83
C GLU A 210 20.68 16.62 24.33
N GLY A 211 20.15 16.41 25.53
CA GLY A 211 19.10 17.23 26.13
C GLY A 211 18.53 16.60 27.38
N GLU A 212 17.64 17.31 28.05
CA GLU A 212 16.93 16.81 29.23
C GLU A 212 15.65 16.05 28.80
N GLU A 213 15.45 14.85 29.34
CA GLU A 213 14.21 14.13 29.15
C GLU A 213 13.03 14.90 29.78
N VAL A 214 11.97 15.08 28.99
CA VAL A 214 10.77 15.83 29.43
C VAL A 214 9.82 14.96 30.25
N LEU A 215 9.99 13.65 30.20
CA LEU A 215 9.08 12.67 30.83
C LEU A 215 9.84 11.62 31.64
N ASP A 216 9.34 11.37 32.84
CA ASP A 216 9.81 10.25 33.69
C ASP A 216 9.29 8.88 33.24
N LYS A 217 8.40 8.83 32.21
CA LYS A 217 7.78 7.60 31.74
C LYS A 217 8.27 7.23 30.33
N SER A 218 8.58 5.95 30.17
CA SER A 218 8.91 5.40 28.87
C SER A 218 7.67 5.27 27.99
N ILE A 219 7.73 5.75 26.77
CA ILE A 219 6.66 5.58 25.77
C ILE A 219 7.19 4.72 24.64
N ARG A 220 6.39 3.75 24.24
CA ARG A 220 6.72 2.85 23.12
C ARG A 220 5.59 2.74 22.13
N ILE A 221 5.93 2.39 20.92
CA ILE A 221 4.98 2.08 19.85
C ILE A 221 5.22 0.61 19.45
N ASP A 222 4.18 -0.19 19.60
CA ASP A 222 4.15 -1.56 19.11
C ASP A 222 3.73 -1.57 17.64
N CYS A 223 4.66 -1.87 16.76
CA CYS A 223 4.43 -1.99 15.32
C CYS A 223 4.13 -3.43 14.89
N GLY A 224 3.96 -4.36 15.85
CA GLY A 224 3.68 -5.78 15.66
C GLY A 224 4.95 -6.62 15.55
N ASP A 225 5.86 -6.31 14.64
CA ASP A 225 7.13 -7.01 14.43
C ASP A 225 8.35 -6.26 15.01
N ALA A 226 8.18 -5.03 15.42
CA ALA A 226 9.20 -4.20 16.07
C ALA A 226 8.58 -3.32 17.16
N MET A 227 9.35 -3.04 18.18
CA MET A 227 9.01 -2.10 19.25
C MET A 227 9.86 -0.85 19.10
N LEU A 228 9.23 0.31 19.09
CA LEU A 228 9.91 1.60 18.98
C LEU A 228 9.86 2.33 20.32
N GLN A 229 11.00 2.88 20.73
CA GLN A 229 11.09 3.80 21.87
C GLN A 229 10.82 5.22 21.37
N VAL A 230 10.04 5.98 22.14
CA VAL A 230 9.72 7.39 21.89
C VAL A 230 10.27 8.21 23.06
N GLU A 231 11.32 8.95 22.80
CA GLU A 231 11.99 9.83 23.78
C GLU A 231 11.61 11.28 23.47
N ILE A 232 11.13 11.98 24.50
CA ILE A 232 10.78 13.40 24.38
C ILE A 232 11.86 14.20 25.10
N VAL A 233 12.60 14.98 24.34
CA VAL A 233 13.80 15.67 24.81
C VAL A 233 13.66 17.16 24.60
N SER A 234 14.04 17.97 25.61
CA SER A 234 14.19 19.42 25.50
C SER A 234 15.64 19.75 25.16
N THR A 235 15.85 20.44 24.04
CA THR A 235 17.16 20.84 23.56
C THR A 235 17.25 22.37 23.52
N ASP A 236 18.47 22.91 23.69
CA ASP A 236 18.69 24.35 23.72
C ASP A 236 18.44 25.02 22.36
N ASP A 237 18.75 24.32 21.26
CA ASP A 237 18.70 24.85 19.88
C ASP A 237 17.35 24.62 19.18
N ARG A 238 16.61 23.56 19.52
CA ARG A 238 15.38 23.12 18.80
C ARG A 238 14.13 23.13 19.66
N GLY A 239 14.28 23.40 20.96
CA GLY A 239 13.21 23.26 21.94
C GLY A 239 12.82 21.79 22.14
N VAL A 240 11.55 21.51 22.36
CA VAL A 240 11.09 20.13 22.55
C VAL A 240 11.02 19.39 21.21
N ILE A 241 11.68 18.25 21.15
CA ILE A 241 11.69 17.33 20.02
C ILE A 241 11.39 15.91 20.48
N VAL A 242 11.07 15.03 19.54
CA VAL A 242 10.89 13.61 19.78
C VAL A 242 11.97 12.84 19.00
N ASN A 243 12.70 11.97 19.71
CA ASN A 243 13.59 10.99 19.11
C ASN A 243 12.91 9.63 19.15
N CYS A 244 12.85 8.95 18.00
CA CYS A 244 12.22 7.64 17.89
C CYS A 244 13.20 6.65 17.27
N HIS A 245 13.42 5.52 17.94
CA HIS A 245 14.35 4.50 17.53
C HIS A 245 13.84 3.10 17.87
N GLU A 246 14.36 2.08 17.20
CA GLU A 246 14.04 0.70 17.53
C GLU A 246 14.60 0.31 18.90
N CYS A 247 13.84 -0.44 19.66
CA CYS A 247 14.26 -0.88 21.00
C CYS A 247 13.95 -2.37 21.24
N SER A 248 14.49 -2.92 22.33
CA SER A 248 14.19 -4.29 22.73
C SER A 248 12.75 -4.44 23.21
N ASN A 249 12.19 -5.65 23.07
CA ASN A 249 10.83 -5.96 23.54
C ASN A 249 10.72 -6.09 25.07
N LYS A 250 11.78 -5.78 25.84
CA LYS A 250 11.74 -5.81 27.28
C LYS A 250 10.92 -4.64 27.81
N ILE A 251 9.79 -4.93 28.45
CA ILE A 251 8.85 -3.95 28.99
C ILE A 251 9.15 -3.73 30.48
N TYR A 252 9.09 -2.48 30.93
CA TYR A 252 9.22 -2.07 32.33
C TYR A 252 7.88 -1.61 32.86
N ASP A 253 7.69 -1.63 34.17
CA ASP A 253 6.40 -1.35 34.84
C ASP A 253 5.85 0.07 34.56
N ASP A 254 6.70 1.02 34.29
CA ASP A 254 6.38 2.43 34.00
C ASP A 254 6.20 2.73 32.48
N THR A 255 6.29 1.71 31.64
CA THR A 255 6.22 1.88 30.19
C THR A 255 4.77 2.02 29.73
N ILE A 256 4.49 3.03 28.91
CA ILE A 256 3.25 3.19 28.14
C ILE A 256 3.47 2.63 26.74
N ILE A 257 2.61 1.72 26.30
CA ILE A 257 2.70 1.08 24.99
C ILE A 257 1.51 1.50 24.13
N LEU A 258 1.79 2.21 23.03
CA LEU A 258 0.79 2.50 22.02
C LEU A 258 0.70 1.31 21.06
N THR A 259 -0.49 0.75 20.90
CA THR A 259 -0.72 -0.41 20.02
C THR A 259 -2.00 -0.26 19.19
N ASN A 260 -2.00 -0.84 17.99
CA ASN A 260 -3.18 -1.00 17.15
C ASN A 260 -3.82 -2.39 17.33
N ASP A 261 -3.21 -3.25 18.14
CA ASP A 261 -3.71 -4.58 18.47
C ASP A 261 -4.60 -4.57 19.71
N GLU A 262 -5.10 -5.72 20.13
CA GLU A 262 -5.91 -5.85 21.33
C GLU A 262 -5.13 -5.42 22.57
N ILE A 263 -5.79 -4.65 23.43
CA ILE A 263 -5.24 -4.21 24.73
C ILE A 263 -5.12 -5.42 25.65
N ARG A 264 -3.89 -5.72 26.07
CA ARG A 264 -3.58 -6.88 26.91
C ARG A 264 -3.57 -6.54 28.42
N ASP A 265 -3.22 -5.29 28.76
CA ASP A 265 -3.10 -4.81 30.13
C ASP A 265 -3.21 -3.28 30.23
N LEU A 266 -3.03 -2.74 31.47
CA LEU A 266 -3.15 -1.30 31.73
C LEU A 266 -2.02 -0.44 31.12
N GLN A 267 -0.93 -1.02 30.68
CA GLN A 267 0.18 -0.30 30.03
C GLN A 267 -0.10 -0.06 28.56
N HIS A 268 -0.98 -0.85 27.95
CA HIS A 268 -1.34 -0.73 26.54
C HIS A 268 -2.44 0.31 26.35
N ILE A 269 -2.20 1.22 25.44
CA ILE A 269 -3.15 2.25 25.00
C ILE A 269 -3.42 2.06 23.53
N TYR A 270 -4.70 1.91 23.20
CA TYR A 270 -5.11 1.70 21.82
C TYR A 270 -4.84 2.94 20.95
N GLY A 271 -4.20 2.73 19.85
CA GLY A 271 -3.95 3.71 18.80
C GLY A 271 -3.02 4.83 19.25
N LEU A 272 -3.43 6.06 19.02
CA LEU A 272 -2.62 7.24 19.32
C LEU A 272 -2.80 7.75 20.77
N GLY A 273 -3.56 7.04 21.59
CA GLY A 273 -3.88 7.47 22.93
C GLY A 273 -4.94 8.59 22.97
N ARG A 274 -5.36 8.93 24.19
CA ARG A 274 -6.36 9.98 24.44
C ARG A 274 -5.85 10.98 25.48
N GLY A 275 -6.37 12.20 25.42
CA GLY A 275 -6.03 13.28 26.37
C GLY A 275 -5.02 14.28 25.81
N GLN A 276 -4.79 15.35 26.60
CA GLN A 276 -3.99 16.49 26.15
C GLN A 276 -2.54 16.13 25.84
N PHE A 277 -1.97 15.21 26.62
CA PHE A 277 -0.59 14.76 26.43
C PHE A 277 -0.39 14.11 25.04
N PHE A 278 -1.22 13.14 24.66
CA PHE A 278 -1.11 12.47 23.37
C PHE A 278 -1.43 13.42 22.21
N LYS A 279 -2.40 14.33 22.40
CA LYS A 279 -2.68 15.38 21.42
C LYS A 279 -1.44 16.23 21.17
N TRP A 280 -0.76 16.65 22.23
CA TRP A 280 0.47 17.41 22.11
C TRP A 280 1.59 16.60 21.45
N LEU A 281 1.81 15.34 21.85
CA LEU A 281 2.80 14.45 21.23
C LEU A 281 2.64 14.35 19.71
N TRP A 282 1.40 14.16 19.25
CA TRP A 282 1.13 14.06 17.82
C TRP A 282 1.12 15.43 17.11
N THR A 283 0.94 16.53 17.83
CA THR A 283 1.19 17.87 17.29
C THR A 283 2.67 18.04 16.96
N LEU A 284 3.57 17.57 17.83
CA LEU A 284 5.02 17.56 17.52
C LEU A 284 5.34 16.75 16.26
N TYR A 285 4.61 15.66 16.00
CA TYR A 285 4.73 14.91 14.74
C TYR A 285 4.27 15.74 13.53
N ALA A 286 3.13 16.39 13.62
CA ALA A 286 2.60 17.25 12.56
C ALA A 286 3.50 18.46 12.26
N ASP A 287 4.17 18.98 13.30
CA ASP A 287 5.10 20.11 13.21
C ASP A 287 6.52 19.69 12.76
N ASN A 288 6.73 18.44 12.31
CA ASN A 288 8.01 17.88 11.90
C ASN A 288 9.09 17.94 13.00
N LYS A 289 8.68 17.78 14.26
CA LYS A 289 9.56 17.74 15.44
C LYS A 289 10.00 16.31 15.82
N TRP A 290 9.64 15.31 15.02
CA TRP A 290 10.08 13.93 15.21
C TRP A 290 11.30 13.62 14.36
N TYR A 291 12.28 13.00 15.01
CA TYR A 291 13.55 12.57 14.44
C TYR A 291 13.72 11.06 14.66
N TYR A 292 14.44 10.41 13.78
CA TYR A 292 14.54 8.97 13.73
C TYR A 292 16.00 8.52 13.62
N ASP A 293 16.31 7.36 14.14
CA ASP A 293 17.60 6.71 13.94
C ASP A 293 17.77 6.21 12.49
N THR A 294 16.68 5.78 11.87
CA THR A 294 16.68 5.27 10.47
C THR A 294 15.44 5.72 9.71
N ASN A 295 15.50 5.66 8.37
CA ASN A 295 14.31 5.86 7.52
C ASN A 295 13.30 4.72 7.71
N GLU A 296 13.75 3.53 8.07
CA GLU A 296 12.91 2.38 8.37
C GLU A 296 12.04 2.65 9.60
N THR A 297 12.63 3.13 10.71
CA THR A 297 11.90 3.54 11.91
C THR A 297 10.85 4.60 11.59
N ALA A 298 11.20 5.60 10.79
CA ALA A 298 10.24 6.62 10.32
C ALA A 298 9.08 6.00 9.53
N SER A 299 9.36 5.01 8.70
CA SER A 299 8.33 4.29 7.95
C SER A 299 7.41 3.50 8.86
N MET A 300 7.93 2.83 9.89
CA MET A 300 7.13 2.11 10.90
C MET A 300 6.15 3.05 11.60
N VAL A 301 6.62 4.21 12.11
CA VAL A 301 5.76 5.22 12.74
C VAL A 301 4.69 5.72 11.77
N LYS A 302 5.07 6.03 10.54
CA LYS A 302 4.14 6.49 9.49
C LYS A 302 3.04 5.47 9.21
N ASN A 303 3.39 4.19 9.11
CA ASN A 303 2.42 3.11 8.88
C ASN A 303 1.56 2.85 10.13
N TYR A 304 2.13 2.92 11.33
CA TYR A 304 1.38 2.86 12.58
C TYR A 304 0.28 3.92 12.65
N ILE A 305 0.63 5.19 12.35
CA ILE A 305 -0.33 6.30 12.31
C ILE A 305 -1.38 6.11 11.23
N LYS A 306 -0.99 5.63 10.04
CA LYS A 306 -1.93 5.38 8.94
C LYS A 306 -2.96 4.30 9.29
N THR A 307 -2.51 3.24 9.95
CA THR A 307 -3.39 2.14 10.38
C THR A 307 -4.44 2.63 11.39
N TYR A 308 -4.05 3.54 12.27
CA TYR A 308 -4.96 4.06 13.30
C TYR A 308 -5.83 5.23 12.84
N ARG A 309 -5.74 5.75 11.65
CA ARG A 309 -6.45 6.96 11.23
C ARG A 309 -7.97 6.92 11.39
N THR A 310 -8.43 6.94 12.64
CA THR A 310 -9.67 7.56 13.07
C THR A 310 -9.39 8.96 13.65
N LEU A 311 -8.35 9.61 13.22
CA LEU A 311 -8.03 10.97 13.66
C LEU A 311 -8.95 11.99 12.98
N ARG A 312 -10.16 12.10 13.49
CA ARG A 312 -10.99 13.31 13.38
C ARG A 312 -10.43 14.49 14.19
N VAL A 313 -9.16 14.46 14.59
CA VAL A 313 -8.60 15.48 15.49
C VAL A 313 -7.12 15.67 15.20
N LEU A 314 -6.81 16.08 14.04
CA LEU A 314 -5.63 16.91 13.74
C LEU A 314 -6.05 17.95 12.75
#